data_02b7025a680cd23e2b421ae5d02d604e
#
_entry.id   02b7025a680cd23e2b421ae5d02d604e
#
_cell.length_a   1.000
_cell.length_b   1.000
_cell.length_c   1.000
_cell.angle_alpha   90.00
_cell.angle_beta   90.00
_cell.angle_gamma   90.00
#
_symmetry.space_group_name_H-M   'P 1'
#
loop_
_entity.id
_entity.type
_entity.pdbx_description
1 polymer ?
#
loop_
_entity_poly.entity_id
_entity_poly.type
_entity_poly.pdbx_seq_one_letter_code
_entity_poly.pdbx_strand_id
1 'polypeptide(L)'
;MTEPILIAKELRKTFGDNEAVKGISFSVLRGEIFSLLGPNGAGKTTTINMLSCLIEPTGGTAEIAGHAIPGDSLNVRRAIGVVPQEIALYDSLTARQNLEFWGRLYDMSGKPLAQRIDEVLAIVGLSDRAKDKVKTFSGGMKRRINIAAGLLHRPRLLFMDEPTVGIDPQSRRRILDMVRELRDGGMTVLYTTHYMEEAEQLSDRVGIIDQGRLIALGTQAELTRVVGEQETLRLHLSEEASAALLSANGDAPTADGQVALFNGLPGVISAAAVDHQIVVNVADAGEALPGVVGRANDAGLHVRSIDIEEPNLEAVFLHLTGRGLRD
;
A
#
# COMPACT_ATOMS: atom_id res chain seq x y z
N MET A 1 -4.42 19.18 -17.70
CA MET A 1 -4.78 17.82 -17.23
C MET A 1 -3.64 16.90 -17.62
N THR A 2 -3.05 16.20 -16.67
CA THR A 2 -1.92 15.27 -16.92
C THR A 2 -2.46 14.05 -17.69
N GLU A 3 -1.82 13.70 -18.80
CA GLU A 3 -2.22 12.58 -19.65
C GLU A 3 -1.94 11.23 -18.92
N PRO A 4 -2.86 10.25 -18.97
CA PRO A 4 -2.61 8.95 -18.36
C PRO A 4 -1.50 8.19 -19.11
N ILE A 5 -0.62 7.52 -18.35
CA ILE A 5 0.39 6.61 -18.90
C ILE A 5 -0.12 5.16 -18.92
N LEU A 6 -1.05 4.83 -18.02
CA LEU A 6 -1.71 3.53 -17.95
C LEU A 6 -3.22 3.73 -17.92
N ILE A 7 -3.94 2.96 -18.74
CA ILE A 7 -5.40 2.87 -18.72
C ILE A 7 -5.76 1.39 -18.70
N ALA A 8 -6.48 0.96 -17.66
CA ALA A 8 -7.06 -0.37 -17.55
C ALA A 8 -8.58 -0.27 -17.72
N LYS A 9 -9.17 -1.17 -18.52
CA LYS A 9 -10.61 -1.19 -18.80
C LYS A 9 -11.14 -2.60 -18.62
N GLU A 10 -12.00 -2.79 -17.62
CA GLU A 10 -12.68 -4.04 -17.31
C GLU A 10 -11.73 -5.24 -17.23
N LEU A 11 -10.52 -5.06 -16.72
CA LEU A 11 -9.53 -6.12 -16.59
C LEU A 11 -10.06 -7.25 -15.74
N ARG A 12 -10.01 -8.47 -16.27
CA ARG A 12 -10.47 -9.71 -15.64
C ARG A 12 -9.40 -10.78 -15.67
N LYS A 13 -9.35 -11.57 -14.59
CA LYS A 13 -8.52 -12.78 -14.57
C LYS A 13 -9.21 -13.88 -13.80
N THR A 14 -9.40 -15.01 -14.47
CA THR A 14 -9.93 -16.23 -13.90
C THR A 14 -8.87 -17.33 -13.96
N PHE A 15 -8.70 -18.06 -12.88
CA PHE A 15 -7.87 -19.26 -12.76
C PHE A 15 -8.78 -20.43 -12.37
N GLY A 16 -9.05 -21.33 -13.34
CA GLY A 16 -10.09 -22.35 -13.17
C GLY A 16 -11.43 -21.71 -12.83
N ASP A 17 -12.00 -22.04 -11.67
CA ASP A 17 -13.29 -21.49 -11.21
C ASP A 17 -13.12 -20.21 -10.36
N ASN A 18 -11.89 -19.79 -10.07
CA ASN A 18 -11.62 -18.62 -9.23
C ASN A 18 -11.39 -17.36 -10.09
N GLU A 19 -12.33 -16.41 -10.06
CA GLU A 19 -12.16 -15.08 -10.66
C GLU A 19 -11.38 -14.17 -9.68
N ALA A 20 -10.06 -14.13 -9.85
CA ALA A 20 -9.15 -13.36 -9.00
C ALA A 20 -9.23 -11.85 -9.23
N VAL A 21 -9.58 -11.40 -10.45
CA VAL A 21 -9.82 -9.99 -10.80
C VAL A 21 -11.12 -9.92 -11.61
N LYS A 22 -12.05 -9.06 -11.12
CA LYS A 22 -13.47 -9.08 -11.53
C LYS A 22 -13.90 -7.82 -12.29
N GLY A 23 -13.13 -7.43 -13.30
CA GLY A 23 -13.47 -6.27 -14.14
C GLY A 23 -13.10 -4.95 -13.47
N ILE A 24 -11.81 -4.73 -13.22
CA ILE A 24 -11.32 -3.48 -12.65
C ILE A 24 -11.00 -2.47 -13.76
N SER A 25 -11.35 -1.20 -13.53
CA SER A 25 -11.08 -0.10 -14.46
C SER A 25 -10.45 1.07 -13.70
N PHE A 26 -9.27 1.51 -14.13
CA PHE A 26 -8.57 2.66 -13.54
C PHE A 26 -7.54 3.23 -14.50
N SER A 27 -7.02 4.41 -14.17
CA SER A 27 -5.93 5.03 -14.91
C SER A 27 -4.84 5.52 -13.97
N VAL A 28 -3.59 5.52 -14.46
CA VAL A 28 -2.45 6.11 -13.76
C VAL A 28 -1.94 7.28 -14.59
N LEU A 29 -1.79 8.45 -13.96
CA LEU A 29 -1.33 9.67 -14.61
C LEU A 29 0.20 9.70 -14.65
N ARG A 30 0.76 10.46 -15.62
CA ARG A 30 2.22 10.63 -15.69
C ARG A 30 2.75 11.39 -14.47
N GLY A 31 3.82 10.86 -13.86
CA GLY A 31 4.50 11.48 -12.73
C GLY A 31 3.77 11.32 -11.39
N GLU A 32 2.72 10.49 -11.30
CA GLU A 32 2.07 10.18 -10.02
C GLU A 32 2.58 8.89 -9.40
N ILE A 33 2.44 8.78 -8.10
CA ILE A 33 2.42 7.51 -7.37
C ILE A 33 0.96 7.10 -7.21
N PHE A 34 0.55 6.06 -7.92
CA PHE A 34 -0.75 5.44 -7.77
C PHE A 34 -0.63 4.18 -6.93
N SER A 35 -1.31 4.12 -5.79
CA SER A 35 -1.31 2.90 -4.97
C SER A 35 -2.55 2.05 -5.21
N LEU A 36 -2.33 0.74 -5.31
CA LEU A 36 -3.39 -0.25 -5.26
C LEU A 36 -3.36 -0.89 -3.86
N LEU A 37 -4.28 -0.44 -3.00
CA LEU A 37 -4.39 -0.84 -1.59
C LEU A 37 -5.42 -1.95 -1.42
N GLY A 38 -5.11 -2.97 -0.64
CA GLY A 38 -6.07 -4.02 -0.31
C GLY A 38 -5.44 -5.20 0.43
N PRO A 39 -6.25 -6.09 1.03
CA PRO A 39 -5.76 -7.24 1.78
C PRO A 39 -5.03 -8.27 0.91
N ASN A 40 -4.40 -9.23 1.56
CA ASN A 40 -3.81 -10.37 0.88
C ASN A 40 -4.90 -11.15 0.11
N GLY A 41 -4.60 -11.53 -1.13
CA GLY A 41 -5.58 -12.20 -2.00
C GLY A 41 -6.60 -11.27 -2.67
N ALA A 42 -6.56 -9.96 -2.48
CA ALA A 42 -7.49 -9.02 -3.12
C ALA A 42 -7.34 -8.90 -4.64
N GLY A 43 -6.26 -9.41 -5.23
CA GLY A 43 -6.00 -9.37 -6.67
C GLY A 43 -4.90 -8.39 -7.10
N LYS A 44 -4.17 -7.77 -6.16
CA LYS A 44 -3.10 -6.78 -6.44
C LYS A 44 -1.99 -7.33 -7.34
N THR A 45 -1.32 -8.40 -6.90
CA THR A 45 -0.25 -9.08 -7.66
C THR A 45 -0.76 -9.61 -9.00
N THR A 46 -1.99 -10.16 -9.04
CA THR A 46 -2.60 -10.62 -10.29
C THR A 46 -2.79 -9.46 -11.28
N THR A 47 -3.19 -8.29 -10.79
CA THR A 47 -3.33 -7.08 -11.59
C THR A 47 -1.97 -6.63 -12.15
N ILE A 48 -0.93 -6.56 -11.31
CA ILE A 48 0.45 -6.26 -11.77
C ILE A 48 0.91 -7.27 -12.82
N ASN A 49 0.67 -8.57 -12.60
CA ASN A 49 1.09 -9.61 -13.54
C ASN A 49 0.41 -9.50 -14.90
N MET A 50 -0.87 -9.10 -14.96
CA MET A 50 -1.53 -8.79 -16.24
C MET A 50 -0.94 -7.55 -16.91
N LEU A 51 -0.76 -6.47 -16.16
CA LEU A 51 -0.23 -5.20 -16.67
C LEU A 51 1.24 -5.30 -17.10
N SER A 52 2.02 -6.17 -16.46
CA SER A 52 3.41 -6.46 -16.86
C SER A 52 3.51 -7.50 -17.99
N CYS A 53 2.38 -7.97 -18.52
CA CYS A 53 2.32 -9.01 -19.55
C CYS A 53 2.99 -10.33 -19.11
N LEU A 54 3.05 -10.62 -17.80
CA LEU A 54 3.51 -11.91 -17.28
C LEU A 54 2.42 -12.98 -17.44
N ILE A 55 1.17 -12.58 -17.27
CA ILE A 55 -0.02 -13.41 -17.57
C ILE A 55 -0.98 -12.64 -18.47
N GLU A 56 -1.73 -13.36 -19.31
CA GLU A 56 -2.75 -12.74 -20.12
C GLU A 56 -4.05 -12.52 -19.32
N PRO A 57 -4.73 -11.37 -19.47
CA PRO A 57 -6.07 -11.18 -18.94
C PRO A 57 -7.06 -12.16 -19.63
N THR A 58 -8.06 -12.62 -18.88
CA THR A 58 -9.16 -13.42 -19.44
C THR A 58 -10.27 -12.54 -20.03
N GLY A 59 -10.24 -11.24 -19.74
CA GLY A 59 -11.15 -10.25 -20.30
C GLY A 59 -10.69 -8.84 -20.01
N GLY A 60 -11.27 -7.88 -20.70
CA GLY A 60 -10.87 -6.49 -20.64
C GLY A 60 -9.57 -6.19 -21.40
N THR A 61 -9.11 -4.95 -21.31
CA THR A 61 -7.91 -4.45 -21.99
C THR A 61 -7.15 -3.49 -21.12
N ALA A 62 -5.86 -3.28 -21.40
CA ALA A 62 -5.13 -2.16 -20.88
C ALA A 62 -4.25 -1.52 -21.96
N GLU A 63 -3.84 -0.29 -21.72
CA GLU A 63 -2.86 0.43 -22.53
C GLU A 63 -1.81 1.01 -21.60
N ILE A 64 -0.52 0.83 -21.94
CA ILE A 64 0.61 1.39 -21.18
C ILE A 64 1.55 2.09 -22.15
N ALA A 65 1.77 3.38 -21.91
CA ALA A 65 2.61 4.23 -22.74
C ALA A 65 2.28 4.19 -24.25
N GLY A 66 1.01 3.96 -24.61
CA GLY A 66 0.52 3.85 -25.98
C GLY A 66 0.54 2.42 -26.56
N HIS A 67 0.88 1.42 -25.73
CA HIS A 67 0.96 0.00 -26.15
C HIS A 67 -0.15 -0.83 -25.52
N ALA A 68 -0.87 -1.59 -26.34
CA ALA A 68 -2.07 -2.34 -25.94
C ALA A 68 -1.73 -3.68 -25.25
N ILE A 69 -2.55 -4.03 -24.26
CA ILE A 69 -2.60 -5.36 -23.61
C ILE A 69 -4.04 -5.92 -23.75
N PRO A 70 -4.23 -7.12 -24.32
CA PRO A 70 -3.22 -7.91 -25.04
C PRO A 70 -2.88 -7.31 -26.40
N GLY A 71 -1.73 -7.67 -26.94
CA GLY A 71 -1.37 -7.36 -28.34
C GLY A 71 0.07 -6.86 -28.52
N ASP A 72 0.58 -5.93 -27.69
CA ASP A 72 1.91 -5.35 -27.86
C ASP A 72 2.80 -5.58 -26.63
N SER A 73 2.84 -6.81 -26.12
CA SER A 73 3.52 -7.18 -24.88
C SER A 73 5.00 -6.84 -24.85
N LEU A 74 5.68 -6.87 -26.00
CA LEU A 74 7.12 -6.57 -26.06
C LEU A 74 7.40 -5.09 -25.78
N ASN A 75 6.64 -4.20 -26.39
CA ASN A 75 6.82 -2.75 -26.19
C ASN A 75 6.30 -2.32 -24.80
N VAL A 76 5.23 -2.96 -24.29
CA VAL A 76 4.82 -2.78 -22.90
C VAL A 76 5.99 -3.11 -21.95
N ARG A 77 6.62 -4.30 -22.08
CA ARG A 77 7.74 -4.71 -21.20
C ARG A 77 8.95 -3.79 -21.32
N ARG A 78 9.21 -3.20 -22.48
CA ARG A 78 10.26 -2.19 -22.66
C ARG A 78 9.94 -0.86 -21.97
N ALA A 79 8.67 -0.53 -21.86
CA ALA A 79 8.21 0.73 -21.26
C ALA A 79 8.10 0.69 -19.73
N ILE A 80 8.02 -0.51 -19.14
CA ILE A 80 7.82 -0.70 -17.69
C ILE A 80 9.05 -1.28 -17.00
N GLY A 81 9.25 -0.90 -15.73
CA GLY A 81 10.08 -1.63 -14.79
C GLY A 81 9.21 -2.42 -13.80
N VAL A 82 9.67 -3.58 -13.37
CA VAL A 82 8.93 -4.40 -12.41
C VAL A 82 9.83 -4.73 -11.22
N VAL A 83 9.35 -4.44 -10.03
CA VAL A 83 9.95 -4.84 -8.76
C VAL A 83 9.00 -5.84 -8.11
N PRO A 84 9.25 -7.15 -8.27
CA PRO A 84 8.36 -8.18 -7.72
C PRO A 84 8.47 -8.24 -6.20
N GLN A 85 7.47 -8.84 -5.55
CA GLN A 85 7.44 -9.07 -4.10
C GLN A 85 8.63 -9.93 -3.65
N GLU A 86 8.98 -10.96 -4.40
CA GLU A 86 10.17 -11.77 -4.14
C GLU A 86 11.45 -11.10 -4.65
N ILE A 87 12.56 -11.39 -3.97
CA ILE A 87 13.86 -10.86 -4.36
C ILE A 87 14.39 -11.64 -5.56
N ALA A 88 14.50 -11.00 -6.72
CA ALA A 88 14.99 -11.58 -7.96
C ALA A 88 16.51 -11.29 -8.16
N LEU A 89 17.34 -11.73 -7.22
CA LEU A 89 18.79 -11.50 -7.23
C LEU A 89 19.57 -12.81 -7.03
N TYR A 90 20.76 -12.84 -7.60
CA TYR A 90 21.72 -13.94 -7.41
C TYR A 90 22.61 -13.65 -6.21
N ASP A 91 22.45 -14.37 -5.13
CA ASP A 91 23.16 -14.19 -3.86
C ASP A 91 24.70 -14.36 -3.99
N SER A 92 25.16 -15.21 -4.91
CA SER A 92 26.59 -15.46 -5.18
C SER A 92 27.29 -14.35 -5.94
N LEU A 93 26.54 -13.50 -6.62
CA LEU A 93 27.05 -12.37 -7.41
C LEU A 93 27.15 -11.12 -6.55
N THR A 94 28.00 -10.16 -6.98
CA THR A 94 28.02 -8.81 -6.39
C THR A 94 26.79 -8.01 -6.82
N ALA A 95 26.53 -6.89 -6.14
CA ALA A 95 25.47 -5.97 -6.53
C ALA A 95 25.64 -5.51 -7.99
N ARG A 96 26.85 -5.09 -8.36
CA ARG A 96 27.18 -4.69 -9.74
C ARG A 96 26.96 -5.81 -10.75
N GLN A 97 27.39 -7.03 -10.45
CA GLN A 97 27.21 -8.18 -11.35
C GLN A 97 25.73 -8.55 -11.53
N ASN A 98 24.90 -8.44 -10.46
CA ASN A 98 23.47 -8.59 -10.59
C ASN A 98 22.88 -7.56 -11.55
N LEU A 99 23.22 -6.27 -11.37
CA LEU A 99 22.73 -5.21 -12.26
C LEU A 99 23.26 -5.36 -13.69
N GLU A 100 24.49 -5.83 -13.87
CA GLU A 100 25.04 -6.13 -15.20
C GLU A 100 24.26 -7.26 -15.88
N PHE A 101 23.92 -8.32 -15.14
CA PHE A 101 23.09 -9.42 -15.65
C PHE A 101 21.73 -8.90 -16.13
N TRP A 102 21.01 -8.16 -15.30
CA TRP A 102 19.69 -7.61 -15.66
C TRP A 102 19.79 -6.60 -16.81
N GLY A 103 20.81 -5.72 -16.82
CA GLY A 103 20.98 -4.76 -17.92
C GLY A 103 21.23 -5.43 -19.28
N ARG A 104 21.96 -6.54 -19.30
CA ARG A 104 22.17 -7.32 -20.53
C ARG A 104 20.90 -7.96 -21.08
N LEU A 105 19.94 -8.32 -20.23
CA LEU A 105 18.63 -8.80 -20.67
C LEU A 105 17.79 -7.72 -21.39
N TYR A 106 18.12 -6.44 -21.15
CA TYR A 106 17.56 -5.30 -21.87
C TYR A 106 18.47 -4.80 -23.01
N ASP A 107 19.32 -5.67 -23.58
CA ASP A 107 20.24 -5.38 -24.67
C ASP A 107 21.27 -4.26 -24.37
N MET A 108 21.47 -3.93 -23.08
CA MET A 108 22.46 -2.94 -22.66
C MET A 108 23.86 -3.57 -22.54
N SER A 109 24.87 -2.86 -22.95
CA SER A 109 26.25 -3.36 -22.87
C SER A 109 27.31 -2.25 -22.82
N GLY A 110 28.54 -2.61 -22.53
CA GLY A 110 29.68 -1.71 -22.60
C GLY A 110 29.63 -0.52 -21.62
N LYS A 111 30.20 0.60 -22.04
CA LYS A 111 30.31 1.81 -21.23
C LYS A 111 28.95 2.39 -20.82
N PRO A 112 27.90 2.43 -21.68
CA PRO A 112 26.58 2.91 -21.31
C PRO A 112 25.96 2.09 -20.16
N LEU A 113 26.06 0.76 -20.18
CA LEU A 113 25.60 -0.10 -19.10
C LEU A 113 26.35 0.18 -17.80
N ALA A 114 27.69 0.29 -17.85
CA ALA A 114 28.51 0.55 -16.68
C ALA A 114 28.10 1.90 -16.01
N GLN A 115 27.91 2.95 -16.80
CA GLN A 115 27.45 4.26 -16.30
C GLN A 115 26.05 4.17 -15.69
N ARG A 116 25.12 3.45 -16.36
CA ARG A 116 23.77 3.28 -15.85
C ARG A 116 23.73 2.50 -14.54
N ILE A 117 24.59 1.51 -14.37
CA ILE A 117 24.73 0.79 -13.10
C ILE A 117 25.19 1.73 -11.99
N ASP A 118 26.17 2.61 -12.26
CA ASP A 118 26.60 3.60 -11.26
C ASP A 118 25.49 4.58 -10.88
N GLU A 119 24.70 5.04 -11.86
CA GLU A 119 23.54 5.90 -11.62
C GLU A 119 22.49 5.21 -10.73
N VAL A 120 22.07 3.98 -11.06
CA VAL A 120 21.03 3.31 -10.26
C VAL A 120 21.54 2.88 -8.89
N LEU A 121 22.81 2.56 -8.72
CA LEU A 121 23.42 2.31 -7.41
C LEU A 121 23.44 3.57 -6.54
N ALA A 122 23.67 4.73 -7.14
CA ALA A 122 23.59 6.01 -6.45
C ALA A 122 22.13 6.31 -6.01
N ILE A 123 21.14 6.13 -6.90
CA ILE A 123 19.72 6.30 -6.59
C ILE A 123 19.30 5.46 -5.37
N VAL A 124 19.72 4.20 -5.31
CA VAL A 124 19.35 3.32 -4.20
C VAL A 124 20.29 3.43 -2.98
N GLY A 125 21.30 4.32 -3.02
CA GLY A 125 22.25 4.59 -1.93
C GLY A 125 23.12 3.37 -1.58
N LEU A 126 23.62 2.65 -2.60
CA LEU A 126 24.47 1.46 -2.44
C LEU A 126 25.74 1.48 -3.31
N SER A 127 26.20 2.67 -3.72
CA SER A 127 27.43 2.83 -4.54
C SER A 127 28.64 2.20 -3.87
N ASP A 128 28.82 2.42 -2.56
CA ASP A 128 29.97 1.91 -1.79
C ASP A 128 29.94 0.38 -1.61
N ARG A 129 28.80 -0.23 -1.81
CA ARG A 129 28.57 -1.67 -1.67
C ARG A 129 28.50 -2.40 -3.03
N ALA A 130 28.80 -1.72 -4.14
CA ALA A 130 28.69 -2.24 -5.50
C ALA A 130 29.46 -3.55 -5.73
N LYS A 131 30.60 -3.72 -5.06
CA LYS A 131 31.49 -4.88 -5.19
C LYS A 131 31.20 -5.99 -4.17
N ASP A 132 30.30 -5.77 -3.22
CA ASP A 132 29.97 -6.76 -2.20
C ASP A 132 28.98 -7.79 -2.76
N LYS A 133 29.11 -9.04 -2.31
CA LYS A 133 28.17 -10.11 -2.70
C LYS A 133 26.82 -9.91 -2.04
N VAL A 134 25.75 -10.09 -2.82
CA VAL A 134 24.36 -9.90 -2.37
C VAL A 134 24.00 -10.78 -1.18
N LYS A 135 24.61 -11.96 -1.01
CA LYS A 135 24.42 -12.81 0.17
C LYS A 135 24.77 -12.13 1.52
N THR A 136 25.60 -11.07 1.50
CA THR A 136 25.99 -10.33 2.70
C THR A 136 25.07 -9.14 3.00
N PHE A 137 24.06 -8.91 2.15
CA PHE A 137 23.15 -7.77 2.28
C PHE A 137 22.01 -8.06 3.25
N SER A 138 21.58 -7.03 3.98
CA SER A 138 20.31 -7.08 4.70
C SER A 138 19.11 -7.19 3.72
N GLY A 139 17.96 -7.60 4.22
CA GLY A 139 16.73 -7.65 3.42
C GLY A 139 16.43 -6.31 2.72
N GLY A 140 16.54 -5.20 3.44
CA GLY A 140 16.37 -3.86 2.89
C GLY A 140 17.42 -3.48 1.84
N MET A 141 18.65 -3.93 1.96
CA MET A 141 19.68 -3.73 0.91
C MET A 141 19.36 -4.56 -0.33
N LYS A 142 18.98 -5.83 -0.18
CA LYS A 142 18.55 -6.69 -1.30
C LYS A 142 17.36 -6.06 -2.02
N ARG A 143 16.35 -5.58 -1.29
CA ARG A 143 15.18 -4.91 -1.87
C ARG A 143 15.59 -3.68 -2.70
N ARG A 144 16.49 -2.85 -2.20
CA ARG A 144 17.00 -1.68 -2.93
C ARG A 144 17.76 -2.05 -4.21
N ILE A 145 18.55 -3.13 -4.22
CA ILE A 145 19.17 -3.62 -5.47
C ILE A 145 18.11 -4.17 -6.44
N ASN A 146 17.06 -4.82 -5.93
CA ASN A 146 15.94 -5.28 -6.75
C ASN A 146 15.23 -4.11 -7.45
N ILE A 147 15.03 -2.99 -6.72
CA ILE A 147 14.52 -1.74 -7.29
C ILE A 147 15.48 -1.17 -8.35
N ALA A 148 16.79 -1.14 -8.06
CA ALA A 148 17.79 -0.68 -9.01
C ALA A 148 17.77 -1.49 -10.33
N ALA A 149 17.54 -2.80 -10.25
CA ALA A 149 17.38 -3.65 -11.43
C ALA A 149 16.16 -3.24 -12.28
N GLY A 150 15.04 -2.96 -11.65
CA GLY A 150 13.83 -2.47 -12.32
C GLY A 150 13.99 -1.10 -12.99
N LEU A 151 14.99 -0.30 -12.57
CA LEU A 151 15.25 1.04 -13.11
C LEU A 151 16.29 1.09 -14.24
N LEU A 152 17.01 -0.01 -14.52
CA LEU A 152 18.17 -0.03 -15.41
C LEU A 152 17.88 0.51 -16.80
N HIS A 153 16.82 0.04 -17.43
CA HIS A 153 16.47 0.36 -18.83
C HIS A 153 15.66 1.67 -18.96
N ARG A 154 15.61 2.51 -17.91
CA ARG A 154 14.89 3.80 -17.87
C ARG A 154 13.40 3.66 -18.21
N PRO A 155 12.64 2.84 -17.47
CA PRO A 155 11.22 2.65 -17.72
C PRO A 155 10.45 3.96 -17.59
N ARG A 156 9.28 4.04 -18.25
CA ARG A 156 8.34 5.16 -18.13
C ARG A 156 7.38 4.98 -16.94
N LEU A 157 7.17 3.74 -16.51
CA LEU A 157 6.28 3.35 -15.41
C LEU A 157 6.97 2.24 -14.61
N LEU A 158 7.06 2.41 -13.30
CA LEU A 158 7.62 1.42 -12.38
C LEU A 158 6.51 0.73 -11.62
N PHE A 159 6.41 -0.59 -11.72
CA PHE A 159 5.55 -1.42 -10.87
C PHE A 159 6.33 -1.90 -9.65
N MET A 160 5.75 -1.75 -8.48
CA MET A 160 6.34 -2.20 -7.21
C MET A 160 5.31 -3.02 -6.46
N ASP A 161 5.52 -4.35 -6.45
CA ASP A 161 4.60 -5.27 -5.79
C ASP A 161 5.02 -5.50 -4.34
N GLU A 162 4.32 -4.90 -3.41
CA GLU A 162 4.54 -4.97 -1.95
C GLU A 162 6.03 -4.86 -1.55
N PRO A 163 6.73 -3.77 -1.94
CA PRO A 163 8.20 -3.74 -1.86
C PRO A 163 8.76 -3.66 -0.44
N THR A 164 7.93 -3.47 0.56
CA THR A 164 8.34 -3.28 1.96
C THR A 164 7.97 -4.46 2.87
N VAL A 165 7.29 -5.46 2.32
CA VAL A 165 6.91 -6.66 3.09
C VAL A 165 8.14 -7.40 3.59
N GLY A 166 8.14 -7.72 4.91
CA GLY A 166 9.25 -8.42 5.56
C GLY A 166 10.53 -7.56 5.74
N ILE A 167 10.42 -6.25 5.59
CA ILE A 167 11.53 -5.30 5.73
C ILE A 167 11.43 -4.57 7.08
N ASP A 168 12.57 -4.39 7.74
CA ASP A 168 12.64 -3.65 9.00
C ASP A 168 12.18 -2.19 8.85
N PRO A 169 11.70 -1.52 9.93
CA PRO A 169 11.12 -0.18 9.85
C PRO A 169 12.07 0.88 9.28
N GLN A 170 13.36 0.80 9.57
CA GLN A 170 14.35 1.77 9.06
C GLN A 170 14.54 1.61 7.56
N SER A 171 14.66 0.36 7.08
CA SER A 171 14.78 0.06 5.66
C SER A 171 13.50 0.38 4.90
N ARG A 172 12.31 0.13 5.50
CA ARG A 172 11.00 0.50 4.95
C ARG A 172 10.97 2.01 4.68
N ARG A 173 11.23 2.83 5.71
CA ARG A 173 11.24 4.30 5.56
C ARG A 173 12.15 4.75 4.41
N ARG A 174 13.34 4.18 4.31
CA ARG A 174 14.29 4.52 3.25
C ARG A 174 13.80 4.16 1.85
N ILE A 175 13.05 3.06 1.71
CA ILE A 175 12.40 2.67 0.44
C ILE A 175 11.30 3.67 0.09
N LEU A 176 10.45 4.06 1.05
CA LEU A 176 9.39 5.03 0.82
C LEU A 176 9.95 6.39 0.40
N ASP A 177 10.98 6.89 1.09
CA ASP A 177 11.64 8.14 0.73
C ASP A 177 12.23 8.10 -0.69
N MET A 178 12.90 6.99 -1.06
CA MET A 178 13.43 6.79 -2.40
C MET A 178 12.31 6.77 -3.48
N VAL A 179 11.16 6.17 -3.20
CA VAL A 179 10.02 6.17 -4.13
C VAL A 179 9.50 7.58 -4.36
N ARG A 180 9.45 8.43 -3.30
CA ARG A 180 9.12 9.86 -3.44
C ARG A 180 10.13 10.60 -4.31
N GLU A 181 11.44 10.39 -4.05
CA GLU A 181 12.50 11.00 -4.84
C GLU A 181 12.41 10.61 -6.32
N LEU A 182 12.08 9.34 -6.61
CA LEU A 182 11.86 8.88 -7.98
C LEU A 182 10.67 9.62 -8.64
N ARG A 183 9.54 9.77 -7.93
CA ARG A 183 8.37 10.52 -8.40
C ARG A 183 8.71 11.99 -8.64
N ASP A 184 9.43 12.62 -7.72
CA ASP A 184 9.84 14.02 -7.82
C ASP A 184 10.80 14.22 -9.01
N GLY A 185 11.55 13.19 -9.38
CA GLY A 185 12.34 13.11 -10.61
C GLY A 185 11.52 12.82 -11.89
N GLY A 186 10.18 12.75 -11.81
CA GLY A 186 9.26 12.53 -12.93
C GLY A 186 8.91 11.06 -13.23
N MET A 187 9.34 10.11 -12.38
CA MET A 187 8.94 8.70 -12.52
C MET A 187 7.47 8.52 -12.17
N THR A 188 6.75 7.74 -12.98
CA THR A 188 5.43 7.25 -12.61
C THR A 188 5.55 5.92 -11.90
N VAL A 189 4.82 5.72 -10.79
CA VAL A 189 4.89 4.51 -10.00
C VAL A 189 3.50 3.95 -9.77
N LEU A 190 3.31 2.65 -10.04
CA LEU A 190 2.18 1.87 -9.53
C LEU A 190 2.71 1.01 -8.38
N TYR A 191 2.23 1.30 -7.18
CA TYR A 191 2.67 0.71 -5.93
C TYR A 191 1.57 -0.16 -5.34
N THR A 192 1.83 -1.41 -5.01
CA THR A 192 0.85 -2.20 -4.27
C THR A 192 1.27 -2.33 -2.81
N THR A 193 0.30 -2.27 -1.93
CA THR A 193 0.50 -2.47 -0.49
C THR A 193 -0.77 -2.95 0.18
N HIS A 194 -0.64 -3.58 1.32
CA HIS A 194 -1.72 -3.80 2.28
C HIS A 194 -1.54 -2.90 3.53
N TYR A 195 -0.48 -2.09 3.59
CA TYR A 195 -0.25 -1.12 4.66
C TYR A 195 -0.87 0.22 4.28
N MET A 196 -1.90 0.64 5.01
CA MET A 196 -2.60 1.91 4.76
C MET A 196 -1.69 3.12 4.95
N GLU A 197 -0.87 3.10 5.99
CA GLU A 197 0.12 4.14 6.28
C GLU A 197 1.07 4.41 5.09
N GLU A 198 1.45 3.35 4.34
CA GLU A 198 2.29 3.52 3.15
C GLU A 198 1.53 4.21 2.02
N ALA A 199 0.28 3.80 1.79
CA ALA A 199 -0.56 4.42 0.78
C ALA A 199 -0.82 5.90 1.11
N GLU A 200 -1.10 6.23 2.36
CA GLU A 200 -1.30 7.61 2.84
C GLU A 200 -0.05 8.47 2.67
N GLN A 201 1.11 7.92 3.02
CA GLN A 201 2.37 8.65 2.96
C GLN A 201 2.89 8.88 1.54
N LEU A 202 2.63 7.95 0.62
CA LEU A 202 3.25 7.96 -0.70
C LEU A 202 2.36 8.48 -1.81
N SER A 203 1.06 8.18 -1.75
CA SER A 203 0.25 8.15 -2.97
C SER A 203 -0.38 9.49 -3.28
N ASP A 204 -0.33 9.87 -4.54
CA ASP A 204 -1.13 10.97 -5.06
C ASP A 204 -2.61 10.54 -5.22
N ARG A 205 -2.83 9.28 -5.63
CA ARG A 205 -4.15 8.65 -5.71
C ARG A 205 -4.08 7.18 -5.28
N VAL A 206 -5.17 6.70 -4.70
CA VAL A 206 -5.30 5.33 -4.20
C VAL A 206 -6.50 4.66 -4.83
N GLY A 207 -6.30 3.46 -5.36
CA GLY A 207 -7.37 2.52 -5.71
C GLY A 207 -7.48 1.47 -4.61
N ILE A 208 -8.64 1.35 -3.97
CA ILE A 208 -8.90 0.33 -2.96
C ILE A 208 -9.48 -0.90 -3.65
N ILE A 209 -8.80 -2.03 -3.52
CA ILE A 209 -9.24 -3.30 -4.10
C ILE A 209 -9.58 -4.31 -3.01
N ASP A 210 -10.74 -4.95 -3.12
CA ASP A 210 -11.14 -6.07 -2.27
C ASP A 210 -11.83 -7.14 -3.10
N GLN A 211 -11.55 -8.42 -2.82
CA GLN A 211 -12.14 -9.59 -3.49
C GLN A 211 -12.15 -9.49 -5.04
N GLY A 212 -11.09 -8.95 -5.61
CA GLY A 212 -10.94 -8.78 -7.06
C GLY A 212 -11.69 -7.61 -7.67
N ARG A 213 -12.29 -6.73 -6.87
CA ARG A 213 -13.04 -5.54 -7.32
C ARG A 213 -12.37 -4.26 -6.84
N LEU A 214 -12.33 -3.27 -7.69
CA LEU A 214 -11.97 -1.90 -7.29
C LEU A 214 -13.20 -1.27 -6.62
N ILE A 215 -13.13 -1.05 -5.31
CA ILE A 215 -14.27 -0.58 -4.51
C ILE A 215 -14.27 0.94 -4.29
N ALA A 216 -13.11 1.59 -4.39
CA ALA A 216 -12.98 3.05 -4.37
C ALA A 216 -11.71 3.49 -5.11
N LEU A 217 -11.70 4.72 -5.62
CA LEU A 217 -10.56 5.33 -6.31
C LEU A 217 -10.63 6.84 -6.17
N GLY A 218 -9.54 7.45 -5.75
CA GLY A 218 -9.42 8.90 -5.60
C GLY A 218 -8.14 9.32 -4.89
N THR A 219 -7.98 10.61 -4.65
CA THR A 219 -7.01 11.13 -3.69
C THR A 219 -7.42 10.73 -2.28
N GLN A 220 -6.49 10.77 -1.31
CA GLN A 220 -6.82 10.49 0.09
C GLN A 220 -7.97 11.39 0.57
N ALA A 221 -7.92 12.69 0.25
CA ALA A 221 -8.97 13.64 0.61
C ALA A 221 -10.34 13.34 -0.02
N GLU A 222 -10.38 12.79 -1.25
CA GLU A 222 -11.63 12.36 -1.89
C GLU A 222 -12.17 11.09 -1.24
N LEU A 223 -11.30 10.14 -0.90
CA LEU A 223 -11.68 8.87 -0.29
C LEU A 223 -12.19 9.06 1.15
N THR A 224 -11.52 9.89 1.95
CA THR A 224 -11.95 10.15 3.33
C THR A 224 -13.29 10.87 3.42
N ARG A 225 -13.64 11.70 2.41
CA ARG A 225 -14.98 12.30 2.35
C ARG A 225 -16.13 11.29 2.23
N VAL A 226 -15.85 10.07 1.73
CA VAL A 226 -16.89 9.02 1.64
C VAL A 226 -17.32 8.56 3.03
N VAL A 227 -16.43 8.61 4.00
CA VAL A 227 -16.71 8.28 5.41
C VAL A 227 -17.37 9.46 6.14
N GLY A 228 -17.37 10.65 5.53
CA GLY A 228 -17.78 11.92 6.13
C GLY A 228 -16.62 12.60 6.86
N GLU A 229 -16.84 13.80 7.36
CA GLU A 229 -15.90 14.53 8.24
C GLU A 229 -15.91 13.93 9.66
N GLN A 230 -15.89 12.59 9.76
CA GLN A 230 -15.96 11.87 11.02
C GLN A 230 -14.55 11.70 11.56
N GLU A 231 -14.30 12.28 12.71
CA GLU A 231 -13.07 12.07 13.46
C GLU A 231 -13.19 10.81 14.32
N THR A 232 -12.06 10.22 14.64
CA THR A 232 -12.01 9.02 15.49
C THR A 232 -11.33 9.36 16.81
N LEU A 233 -12.02 9.14 17.92
CA LEU A 233 -11.45 9.21 19.25
C LEU A 233 -11.00 7.80 19.66
N ARG A 234 -9.71 7.60 19.81
CA ARG A 234 -9.13 6.33 20.27
C ARG A 234 -8.77 6.44 21.76
N LEU A 235 -9.56 5.75 22.59
CA LEU A 235 -9.39 5.76 24.04
C LEU A 235 -8.43 4.64 24.47
N HIS A 236 -7.27 5.02 24.97
CA HIS A 236 -6.32 4.10 25.60
C HIS A 236 -6.67 3.92 27.08
N LEU A 237 -7.05 2.70 27.44
CA LEU A 237 -7.44 2.37 28.81
C LEU A 237 -6.23 1.95 29.65
N SER A 238 -6.37 1.96 30.97
CA SER A 238 -5.40 1.34 31.88
C SER A 238 -5.35 -0.18 31.67
N GLU A 239 -4.23 -0.82 32.07
CA GLU A 239 -4.06 -2.27 31.93
C GLU A 239 -5.19 -3.07 32.61
N GLU A 240 -5.69 -2.60 33.77
CA GLU A 240 -6.78 -3.21 34.50
C GLU A 240 -8.12 -3.10 33.73
N ALA A 241 -8.41 -1.95 33.11
CA ALA A 241 -9.58 -1.72 32.31
C ALA A 241 -9.51 -2.46 30.95
N SER A 242 -8.33 -2.55 30.34
CA SER A 242 -8.11 -3.34 29.13
C SER A 242 -8.26 -4.85 29.37
N ALA A 243 -7.81 -5.36 30.52
CA ALA A 243 -8.01 -6.75 30.91
C ALA A 243 -9.48 -7.09 31.16
N ALA A 244 -10.28 -6.14 31.66
CA ALA A 244 -11.72 -6.30 31.85
C ALA A 244 -12.48 -6.40 30.52
N LEU A 245 -11.99 -5.74 29.45
CA LEU A 245 -12.52 -5.89 28.09
C LEU A 245 -12.35 -7.34 27.54
N LEU A 246 -11.37 -8.08 28.04
CA LEU A 246 -11.04 -9.45 27.59
C LEU A 246 -11.69 -10.54 28.42
N SER A 247 -12.07 -10.27 29.67
CA SER A 247 -12.61 -11.29 30.57
C SER A 247 -14.10 -11.55 30.30
N ALA A 248 -14.38 -12.34 29.27
CA ALA A 248 -15.72 -12.80 28.89
C ALA A 248 -16.25 -13.92 29.84
N ASN A 249 -15.96 -13.87 31.16
CA ASN A 249 -16.55 -14.82 32.14
C ASN A 249 -17.32 -14.02 33.20
N GLY A 250 -18.61 -13.83 32.92
CA GLY A 250 -19.73 -13.63 33.85
C GLY A 250 -19.51 -12.66 35.03
N ASP A 251 -19.97 -11.44 34.90
CA ASP A 251 -20.32 -10.37 35.87
C ASP A 251 -19.68 -8.98 35.58
N ALA A 252 -18.80 -8.85 34.57
CA ALA A 252 -18.38 -7.56 34.04
C ALA A 252 -19.11 -7.29 32.70
N PRO A 253 -19.43 -6.01 32.36
CA PRO A 253 -19.99 -5.69 31.06
C PRO A 253 -19.06 -6.21 29.97
N THR A 254 -19.59 -7.03 29.06
CA THR A 254 -18.87 -7.52 27.87
C THR A 254 -18.34 -6.35 27.05
N ALA A 255 -17.33 -6.55 26.20
CA ALA A 255 -16.81 -5.52 25.29
C ALA A 255 -17.97 -4.77 24.58
N ASP A 256 -19.00 -5.49 24.15
CA ASP A 256 -20.22 -4.91 23.56
C ASP A 256 -20.99 -4.03 24.53
N GLY A 257 -21.03 -4.37 25.81
CA GLY A 257 -21.69 -3.57 26.85
C GLY A 257 -20.94 -2.26 27.15
N GLN A 258 -19.62 -2.27 27.13
CA GLN A 258 -18.80 -1.07 27.34
C GLN A 258 -18.83 -0.14 26.11
N VAL A 259 -18.85 -0.71 24.91
CA VAL A 259 -19.03 0.03 23.65
C VAL A 259 -20.41 0.68 23.60
N ALA A 260 -21.46 -0.02 24.06
CA ALA A 260 -22.83 0.50 24.10
C ALA A 260 -23.00 1.76 24.97
N LEU A 261 -22.08 2.00 25.92
CA LEU A 261 -22.06 3.20 26.77
C LEU A 261 -21.90 4.49 25.97
N PHE A 262 -21.21 4.45 24.84
CA PHE A 262 -20.93 5.62 24.02
C PHE A 262 -21.99 5.85 22.94
N ASN A 263 -22.78 4.82 22.61
CA ASN A 263 -23.85 4.95 21.64
C ASN A 263 -24.96 5.90 22.20
N GLY A 264 -25.35 6.84 21.36
CA GLY A 264 -26.41 7.83 21.74
C GLY A 264 -25.88 9.06 22.47
N LEU A 265 -24.55 9.21 22.65
CA LEU A 265 -23.98 10.50 23.08
C LEU A 265 -24.09 11.52 21.93
N PRO A 266 -24.30 12.81 22.23
CA PRO A 266 -24.30 13.86 21.21
C PRO A 266 -22.98 13.85 20.43
N GLY A 267 -23.05 13.90 19.10
CA GLY A 267 -21.88 13.88 18.21
C GLY A 267 -21.23 12.51 18.00
N VAL A 268 -21.62 11.46 18.74
CA VAL A 268 -21.12 10.09 18.52
C VAL A 268 -21.95 9.40 17.45
N ILE A 269 -21.25 8.86 16.45
CA ILE A 269 -21.83 8.15 15.30
C ILE A 269 -21.82 6.63 15.56
N SER A 270 -20.67 6.12 16.01
CA SER A 270 -20.51 4.71 16.36
C SER A 270 -19.38 4.53 17.35
N ALA A 271 -19.39 3.42 18.08
CA ALA A 271 -18.28 3.00 18.92
C ALA A 271 -17.98 1.52 18.69
N ALA A 272 -16.71 1.12 18.82
CA ALA A 272 -16.25 -0.26 18.70
C ALA A 272 -15.08 -0.52 19.65
N ALA A 273 -14.90 -1.77 20.08
CA ALA A 273 -13.68 -2.22 20.75
C ALA A 273 -12.74 -2.84 19.72
N VAL A 274 -11.50 -2.33 19.59
CA VAL A 274 -10.50 -2.78 18.66
C VAL A 274 -9.16 -2.85 19.39
N ASP A 275 -8.46 -3.97 19.35
CA ASP A 275 -7.11 -4.15 19.89
C ASP A 275 -6.92 -3.59 21.32
N HIS A 276 -7.83 -3.93 22.25
CA HIS A 276 -7.81 -3.47 23.65
C HIS A 276 -8.07 -1.97 23.87
N GLN A 277 -8.59 -1.28 22.86
CA GLN A 277 -8.95 0.12 22.90
C GLN A 277 -10.43 0.32 22.59
N ILE A 278 -11.00 1.43 23.01
CA ILE A 278 -12.32 1.85 22.58
C ILE A 278 -12.14 2.91 21.49
N VAL A 279 -12.69 2.64 20.33
CA VAL A 279 -12.67 3.51 19.16
C VAL A 279 -14.07 4.12 19.02
N VAL A 280 -14.17 5.44 19.09
CA VAL A 280 -15.43 6.18 18.99
C VAL A 280 -15.37 7.10 17.77
N ASN A 281 -16.20 6.85 16.78
CA ASN A 281 -16.34 7.72 15.62
C ASN A 281 -17.31 8.85 15.96
N VAL A 282 -16.89 10.08 15.74
CA VAL A 282 -17.61 11.29 16.10
C VAL A 282 -17.72 12.24 14.91
N ALA A 283 -18.73 13.07 14.88
CA ALA A 283 -18.88 14.08 13.83
C ALA A 283 -17.86 15.23 14.00
N ASP A 284 -17.57 15.60 15.24
CA ASP A 284 -16.59 16.61 15.62
C ASP A 284 -16.01 16.21 16.98
N ALA A 285 -14.69 16.03 17.02
CA ALA A 285 -13.99 15.58 18.23
C ALA A 285 -14.06 16.65 19.34
N GLY A 286 -13.98 17.92 18.97
CA GLY A 286 -14.03 19.02 19.94
C GLY A 286 -15.36 19.08 20.70
N GLU A 287 -16.49 18.80 20.01
CA GLU A 287 -17.81 18.77 20.60
C GLU A 287 -18.09 17.47 21.38
N ALA A 288 -17.66 16.32 20.84
CA ALA A 288 -17.96 15.01 21.41
C ALA A 288 -17.05 14.60 22.57
N LEU A 289 -15.78 15.04 22.56
CA LEU A 289 -14.76 14.63 23.52
C LEU A 289 -15.17 14.81 25.00
N PRO A 290 -15.74 15.94 25.44
CA PRO A 290 -16.16 16.10 26.84
C PRO A 290 -17.20 15.06 27.27
N GLY A 291 -18.18 14.76 26.40
CA GLY A 291 -19.22 13.77 26.65
C GLY A 291 -18.66 12.34 26.73
N VAL A 292 -17.73 12.01 25.82
CA VAL A 292 -17.06 10.70 25.77
C VAL A 292 -16.22 10.47 27.03
N VAL A 293 -15.40 11.46 27.43
CA VAL A 293 -14.56 11.39 28.66
C VAL A 293 -15.44 11.28 29.91
N GLY A 294 -16.48 12.11 30.00
CA GLY A 294 -17.43 12.05 31.11
C GLY A 294 -18.05 10.67 31.26
N ARG A 295 -18.57 10.09 30.16
CA ARG A 295 -19.19 8.76 30.17
C ARG A 295 -18.19 7.66 30.52
N ALA A 296 -16.94 7.74 30.02
CA ALA A 296 -15.90 6.79 30.38
C ALA A 296 -15.60 6.81 31.88
N ASN A 297 -15.48 8.00 32.47
CA ASN A 297 -15.23 8.17 33.90
C ASN A 297 -16.40 7.66 34.75
N ASP A 298 -17.65 7.98 34.38
CA ASP A 298 -18.88 7.52 35.08
C ASP A 298 -19.00 5.99 35.06
N ALA A 299 -18.47 5.35 34.00
CA ALA A 299 -18.46 3.90 33.86
C ALA A 299 -17.23 3.25 34.53
N GLY A 300 -16.36 4.02 35.18
CA GLY A 300 -15.16 3.51 35.84
C GLY A 300 -14.06 3.08 34.87
N LEU A 301 -14.13 3.50 33.61
CA LEU A 301 -13.11 3.26 32.61
C LEU A 301 -11.98 4.28 32.82
N HIS A 302 -10.85 3.82 33.33
CA HIS A 302 -9.67 4.68 33.51
C HIS A 302 -8.96 4.92 32.19
N VAL A 303 -9.28 6.05 31.53
CA VAL A 303 -8.65 6.49 30.28
C VAL A 303 -7.29 7.08 30.58
N ARG A 304 -6.21 6.55 29.97
CA ARG A 304 -4.82 7.05 30.12
C ARG A 304 -4.50 8.15 29.12
N SER A 305 -4.94 7.99 27.88
CA SER A 305 -4.79 8.99 26.82
C SER A 305 -5.91 8.83 25.80
N ILE A 306 -6.15 9.88 25.04
CA ILE A 306 -7.08 9.89 23.91
C ILE A 306 -6.29 10.46 22.72
N ASP A 307 -6.27 9.70 21.63
CA ASP A 307 -5.77 10.17 20.35
C ASP A 307 -6.97 10.58 19.49
N ILE A 308 -6.86 11.74 18.87
CA ILE A 308 -7.84 12.23 17.89
C ILE A 308 -7.24 11.97 16.52
N GLU A 309 -7.88 11.12 15.76
CA GLU A 309 -7.46 10.77 14.40
C GLU A 309 -8.43 11.38 13.39
N GLU A 310 -7.89 12.13 12.45
CA GLU A 310 -8.64 12.54 11.26
C GLU A 310 -9.01 11.31 10.42
N PRO A 311 -10.06 11.39 9.56
CA PRO A 311 -10.45 10.30 8.70
C PRO A 311 -9.26 9.81 7.87
N ASN A 312 -8.94 8.53 7.99
CA ASN A 312 -7.82 7.87 7.31
C ASN A 312 -8.32 6.76 6.38
N LEU A 313 -7.42 6.16 5.60
CA LEU A 313 -7.78 5.08 4.68
C LEU A 313 -8.28 3.82 5.40
N GLU A 314 -7.94 3.64 6.68
CA GLU A 314 -8.45 2.53 7.49
C GLU A 314 -9.95 2.68 7.74
N ALA A 315 -10.39 3.87 8.12
CA ALA A 315 -11.81 4.18 8.29
C ALA A 315 -12.57 4.00 6.97
N VAL A 316 -11.99 4.44 5.85
CA VAL A 316 -12.57 4.26 4.50
C VAL A 316 -12.72 2.78 4.18
N PHE A 317 -11.68 1.98 4.38
CA PHE A 317 -11.72 0.55 4.08
C PHE A 317 -12.75 -0.18 4.94
N LEU A 318 -12.76 0.11 6.25
CA LEU A 318 -13.74 -0.46 7.19
C LEU A 318 -15.18 -0.11 6.80
N HIS A 319 -15.41 1.15 6.43
CA HIS A 319 -16.72 1.63 5.99
C HIS A 319 -17.22 0.89 4.73
N LEU A 320 -16.33 0.73 3.73
CA LEU A 320 -16.68 0.13 2.45
C LEU A 320 -16.82 -1.39 2.49
N THR A 321 -16.09 -2.07 3.39
CA THR A 321 -16.03 -3.55 3.43
C THR A 321 -16.74 -4.17 4.65
N GLY A 322 -17.03 -3.37 5.68
CA GLY A 322 -17.55 -3.83 6.96
C GLY A 322 -16.52 -4.62 7.80
N ARG A 323 -15.25 -4.63 7.43
CA ARG A 323 -14.17 -5.36 8.11
C ARG A 323 -12.84 -4.60 7.99
N GLY A 324 -11.98 -4.71 9.02
CA GLY A 324 -10.61 -4.18 8.95
C GLY A 324 -9.75 -4.94 7.93
N LEU A 325 -8.68 -4.31 7.45
CA LEU A 325 -7.61 -5.00 6.73
C LEU A 325 -6.97 -5.99 7.73
N ARG A 326 -7.22 -7.29 7.53
CA ARG A 326 -6.54 -8.34 8.30
C ARG A 326 -5.29 -8.76 7.54
N ASP A 327 -4.19 -8.92 8.28
CA ASP A 327 -2.94 -9.55 7.83
C ASP A 327 -3.15 -10.98 7.33
#